data_b8e581218681e7dc5159d00798f3815c
#
_entry.id   b8e581218681e7dc5159d00798f3815c
#
_cell.length_a   1.000
_cell.length_b   1.000
_cell.length_c   1.000
_cell.angle_alpha   90.00
_cell.angle_beta   90.00
_cell.angle_gamma   90.00
#
_symmetry.space_group_name_H-M   'P 1'
#
loop_
_entity.id
_entity.type
_entity.pdbx_description
1 polymer ?
#
loop_
_entity_poly.entity_id
_entity_poly.type
_entity_poly.pdbx_seq_one_letter_code
_entity_poly.pdbx_strand_id
1 'polypeptide(L)'
;MVWNISLSRQSRFFLGGLCWPITLLAQSAFQEEARSYNHEQSLLRQGQAYLRAHRYEVGLEKLNQLLLEFPEHAQGHYLRGNAYYYLKQREPACTDWRKACDLGQCYGWTFATFERVCEDPS
;
A
#
# COMPACT_ATOMS: atom_id res chain seq x y z
N MET A 1 -41.11 8.40 -2.41
CA MET A 1 -41.76 7.58 -1.39
C MET A 1 -41.94 6.10 -1.77
N VAL A 2 -41.95 5.78 -3.04
CA VAL A 2 -42.16 4.39 -3.50
C VAL A 2 -40.86 3.58 -3.53
N TRP A 3 -39.73 4.22 -3.48
CA TRP A 3 -38.38 3.63 -3.63
C TRP A 3 -37.91 2.77 -2.46
N ASN A 4 -38.31 3.13 -1.24
CA ASN A 4 -37.86 2.42 -0.05
C ASN A 4 -38.56 1.08 0.17
N ILE A 5 -39.71 0.86 -0.43
CA ILE A 5 -40.47 -0.39 -0.29
C ILE A 5 -39.91 -1.48 -1.21
N SER A 6 -39.32 -1.08 -2.34
CA SER A 6 -38.75 -2.00 -3.33
C SER A 6 -37.47 -2.68 -2.85
N LEU A 7 -36.62 -1.94 -2.14
CA LEU A 7 -35.35 -2.46 -1.61
C LEU A 7 -35.53 -3.45 -0.46
N SER A 8 -36.56 -3.24 0.37
CA SER A 8 -36.84 -4.16 1.48
C SER A 8 -37.45 -5.50 1.01
N ARG A 9 -38.07 -5.51 -0.16
CA ARG A 9 -38.60 -6.74 -0.74
C ARG A 9 -37.51 -7.63 -1.37
N GLN A 10 -36.49 -7.04 -1.95
CA GLN A 10 -35.41 -7.82 -2.57
C GLN A 10 -34.60 -8.59 -1.54
N SER A 11 -34.38 -8.03 -0.35
CA SER A 11 -33.69 -8.73 0.71
C SER A 11 -34.44 -9.95 1.26
N ARG A 12 -35.77 -10.00 1.10
CA ARG A 12 -36.60 -11.13 1.54
C ARG A 12 -36.58 -12.32 0.58
N PHE A 13 -36.30 -12.12 -0.68
CA PHE A 13 -36.23 -13.21 -1.66
C PHE A 13 -35.03 -14.14 -1.45
N PHE A 14 -33.97 -13.65 -0.83
CA PHE A 14 -32.79 -14.45 -0.54
C PHE A 14 -32.89 -15.26 0.76
N LEU A 15 -33.90 -15.02 1.57
CA LEU A 15 -34.09 -15.68 2.87
C LEU A 15 -34.53 -17.14 2.78
N GLY A 16 -35.04 -17.57 1.66
CA GLY A 16 -35.55 -18.92 1.47
C GLY A 16 -34.67 -19.86 0.66
N GLY A 17 -33.48 -19.41 0.19
CA GLY A 17 -32.62 -20.17 -0.70
C GLY A 17 -31.33 -20.66 -0.05
N LEU A 18 -30.84 -21.80 -0.56
CA LEU A 18 -29.52 -22.38 -0.24
C LEU A 18 -28.33 -21.43 -0.53
N CYS A 19 -28.58 -20.29 -1.19
CA CYS A 19 -27.56 -19.28 -1.52
C CYS A 19 -27.20 -18.36 -0.35
N TRP A 20 -27.94 -18.37 0.74
CA TRP A 20 -27.72 -17.50 1.90
C TRP A 20 -26.31 -17.63 2.52
N PRO A 21 -25.81 -18.84 2.84
CA PRO A 21 -24.47 -18.98 3.41
C PRO A 21 -23.37 -18.62 2.44
N ILE A 22 -23.56 -18.82 1.13
CA ILE A 22 -22.58 -18.48 0.10
C ILE A 22 -22.47 -16.96 -0.09
N THR A 23 -23.59 -16.25 -0.07
CA THR A 23 -23.60 -14.78 -0.16
C THR A 23 -23.00 -14.12 1.06
N LEU A 24 -23.22 -14.66 2.26
CA LEU A 24 -22.58 -14.15 3.49
C LEU A 24 -21.07 -14.37 3.49
N LEU A 25 -20.59 -15.53 3.04
CA LEU A 25 -19.16 -15.82 2.92
C LEU A 25 -18.50 -14.93 1.86
N ALA A 26 -19.14 -14.71 0.72
CA ALA A 26 -18.65 -13.81 -0.32
C ALA A 26 -18.59 -12.35 0.17
N GLN A 27 -19.59 -11.89 0.92
CA GLN A 27 -19.61 -10.55 1.50
C GLN A 27 -18.52 -10.36 2.55
N SER A 28 -18.25 -11.35 3.40
CA SER A 28 -17.20 -11.28 4.41
C SER A 28 -15.81 -11.24 3.77
N ALA A 29 -15.56 -12.06 2.76
CA ALA A 29 -14.30 -12.05 1.99
C ALA A 29 -14.07 -10.69 1.31
N PHE A 30 -15.07 -10.14 0.65
CA PHE A 30 -15.00 -8.83 0.02
C PHE A 30 -14.74 -7.70 1.02
N GLN A 31 -15.36 -7.75 2.20
CA GLN A 31 -15.11 -6.77 3.26
C GLN A 31 -13.69 -6.85 3.82
N GLU A 32 -13.14 -8.05 3.92
CA GLU A 32 -11.78 -8.26 4.41
C GLU A 32 -10.74 -7.74 3.41
N GLU A 33 -10.92 -7.99 2.12
CA GLU A 33 -10.08 -7.42 1.06
C GLU A 33 -10.16 -5.89 1.05
N ALA A 34 -11.35 -5.33 1.19
CA ALA A 34 -11.52 -3.88 1.27
C ALA A 34 -10.85 -3.25 2.50
N ARG A 35 -10.86 -3.94 3.64
CA ARG A 35 -10.16 -3.50 4.85
C ARG A 35 -8.64 -3.53 4.65
N SER A 36 -8.13 -4.62 4.09
CA SER A 36 -6.70 -4.78 3.79
C SER A 36 -6.22 -3.68 2.84
N TYR A 37 -6.94 -3.45 1.75
CA TYR A 37 -6.65 -2.38 0.81
C TYR A 37 -6.68 -0.99 1.46
N ASN A 38 -7.70 -0.69 2.26
CA ASN A 38 -7.81 0.59 2.95
C ASN A 38 -6.69 0.79 3.97
N HIS A 39 -6.28 -0.26 4.65
CA HIS A 39 -5.17 -0.24 5.60
C HIS A 39 -3.84 0.04 4.90
N GLU A 40 -3.55 -0.68 3.83
CA GLU A 40 -2.39 -0.47 2.96
C GLU A 40 -2.30 0.98 2.48
N GLN A 41 -3.38 1.50 1.91
CA GLN A 41 -3.45 2.88 1.43
C GLN A 41 -3.30 3.91 2.55
N SER A 42 -3.79 3.61 3.74
CA SER A 42 -3.65 4.47 4.92
C SER A 42 -2.18 4.59 5.35
N LEU A 43 -1.48 3.47 5.48
CA LEU A 43 -0.06 3.45 5.85
C LEU A 43 0.80 4.17 4.80
N LEU A 44 0.54 3.94 3.52
CA LEU A 44 1.23 4.61 2.42
C LEU A 44 1.06 6.13 2.49
N ARG A 45 -0.18 6.61 2.65
CA ARG A 45 -0.47 8.04 2.76
C ARG A 45 0.16 8.68 3.99
N GLN A 46 0.17 7.98 5.13
CA GLN A 46 0.83 8.46 6.35
C GLN A 46 2.34 8.60 6.13
N GLY A 47 3.00 7.56 5.62
CA GLY A 47 4.42 7.61 5.27
C GLY A 47 4.74 8.79 4.35
N GLN A 48 3.99 8.93 3.27
CA GLN A 48 4.16 10.02 2.30
C GLN A 48 3.94 11.42 2.92
N ALA A 49 2.94 11.56 3.79
CA ALA A 49 2.65 12.82 4.47
C ALA A 49 3.79 13.24 5.40
N TYR A 50 4.35 12.30 6.17
CA TYR A 50 5.49 12.57 7.03
C TYR A 50 6.76 12.94 6.25
N LEU A 51 7.02 12.29 5.11
CA LEU A 51 8.14 12.66 4.24
C LEU A 51 7.99 14.10 3.71
N ARG A 52 6.80 14.47 3.26
CA ARG A 52 6.52 15.86 2.82
C ARG A 52 6.69 16.88 3.94
N ALA A 53 6.40 16.50 5.17
CA ALA A 53 6.59 17.32 6.36
C ALA A 53 8.04 17.30 6.88
N HIS A 54 8.99 16.70 6.15
CA HIS A 54 10.39 16.51 6.54
C HIS A 54 10.59 15.75 7.86
N ARG A 55 9.58 14.96 8.25
CA ARG A 55 9.64 14.08 9.44
C ARG A 55 10.02 12.67 9.00
N TYR A 56 11.26 12.52 8.56
CA TYR A 56 11.74 11.33 7.86
C TYR A 56 11.73 10.07 8.74
N GLU A 57 12.08 10.19 10.02
CA GLU A 57 12.09 9.06 10.96
C GLU A 57 10.68 8.50 11.19
N VAL A 58 9.70 9.38 11.35
CA VAL A 58 8.30 8.96 11.54
C VAL A 58 7.73 8.37 10.24
N GLY A 59 8.07 8.98 9.10
CA GLY A 59 7.73 8.45 7.80
C GLY A 59 8.31 7.05 7.57
N LEU A 60 9.58 6.86 7.95
CA LEU A 60 10.27 5.58 7.88
C LEU A 60 9.56 4.48 8.71
N GLU A 61 9.12 4.83 9.93
CA GLU A 61 8.34 3.91 10.78
C GLU A 61 7.06 3.44 10.09
N LYS A 62 6.28 4.37 9.49
CA LYS A 62 5.05 4.02 8.79
C LYS A 62 5.29 3.18 7.53
N LEU A 63 6.36 3.46 6.81
CA LEU A 63 6.75 2.69 5.63
C LEU A 63 7.31 1.32 6.00
N ASN A 64 8.00 1.20 7.13
CA ASN A 64 8.41 -0.10 7.66
C ASN A 64 7.19 -0.96 8.03
N GLN A 65 6.19 -0.37 8.68
CA GLN A 65 4.94 -1.06 8.97
C GLN A 65 4.23 -1.52 7.69
N LEU A 66 4.14 -0.65 6.69
CA LEU A 66 3.58 -0.99 5.38
C LEU A 66 4.32 -2.19 4.76
N LEU A 67 5.63 -2.15 4.71
CA LEU A 67 6.42 -3.19 4.03
C LEU A 67 6.57 -4.49 4.84
N LEU A 68 6.28 -4.45 6.13
CA LEU A 68 6.15 -5.66 6.95
C LEU A 68 4.90 -6.46 6.55
N GLU A 69 3.80 -5.76 6.28
CA GLU A 69 2.54 -6.38 5.91
C GLU A 69 2.43 -6.61 4.37
N PHE A 70 2.99 -5.72 3.58
CA PHE A 70 2.96 -5.73 2.11
C PHE A 70 4.39 -5.65 1.53
N PRO A 71 5.18 -6.72 1.60
CA PRO A 71 6.61 -6.69 1.24
C PRO A 71 6.89 -6.42 -0.23
N GLU A 72 5.93 -6.65 -1.12
CA GLU A 72 6.05 -6.41 -2.56
C GLU A 72 5.43 -5.07 -3.01
N HIS A 73 5.25 -4.13 -2.07
CA HIS A 73 4.67 -2.83 -2.38
C HIS A 73 5.72 -1.88 -2.96
N ALA A 74 5.78 -1.77 -4.31
CA ALA A 74 6.78 -1.00 -5.05
C ALA A 74 6.90 0.46 -4.58
N GLN A 75 5.77 1.16 -4.44
CA GLN A 75 5.74 2.54 -3.98
C GLN A 75 6.21 2.69 -2.53
N GLY A 76 5.96 1.69 -1.67
CA GLY A 76 6.45 1.65 -0.29
C GLY A 76 7.98 1.61 -0.25
N HIS A 77 8.60 0.72 -1.02
CA HIS A 77 10.05 0.67 -1.17
C HIS A 77 10.63 1.98 -1.71
N TYR A 78 10.02 2.54 -2.75
CA TYR A 78 10.46 3.82 -3.30
C TYR A 78 10.45 4.95 -2.24
N LEU A 79 9.37 5.10 -1.51
CA LEU A 79 9.25 6.14 -0.48
C LEU A 79 10.18 5.88 0.71
N ARG A 80 10.37 4.62 1.10
CA ARG A 80 11.31 4.28 2.18
C ARG A 80 12.75 4.55 1.77
N GLY A 81 13.11 4.28 0.52
CA GLY A 81 14.39 4.69 -0.05
C GLY A 81 14.61 6.19 0.03
N ASN A 82 13.59 6.98 -0.30
CA ASN A 82 13.64 8.44 -0.15
C ASN A 82 13.87 8.87 1.30
N ALA A 83 13.16 8.25 2.26
CA ALA A 83 13.35 8.53 3.69
C ALA A 83 14.79 8.25 4.13
N TYR A 84 15.35 7.10 3.78
CA TYR A 84 16.73 6.74 4.06
C TYR A 84 17.73 7.73 3.44
N TYR A 85 17.48 8.14 2.20
CA TYR A 85 18.34 9.11 1.52
C TYR A 85 18.40 10.45 2.25
N TYR A 86 17.25 10.99 2.67
CA TYR A 86 17.21 12.23 3.43
C TYR A 86 17.85 12.09 4.82
N LEU A 87 17.80 10.91 5.42
CA LEU A 87 18.50 10.58 6.67
C LEU A 87 20.00 10.29 6.47
N LYS A 88 20.54 10.49 5.25
CA LYS A 88 21.94 10.21 4.89
C LYS A 88 22.34 8.74 5.01
N GLN A 89 21.37 7.85 4.96
CA GLN A 89 21.58 6.40 4.96
C GLN A 89 21.55 5.89 3.52
N ARG A 90 22.68 5.99 2.84
CA ARG A 90 22.81 5.73 1.41
C ARG A 90 22.55 4.26 1.04
N GLU A 91 23.15 3.34 1.75
CA GLU A 91 23.07 1.91 1.43
C GLU A 91 21.64 1.35 1.49
N PRO A 92 20.88 1.56 2.59
CA PRO A 92 19.49 1.12 2.62
C PRO A 92 18.60 1.86 1.60
N ALA A 93 18.90 3.13 1.29
CA ALA A 93 18.20 3.85 0.23
C ALA A 93 18.37 3.16 -1.13
N CYS A 94 19.60 2.79 -1.48
CA CYS A 94 19.92 2.11 -2.73
C CYS A 94 19.26 0.71 -2.81
N THR A 95 19.23 -0.01 -1.71
CA THR A 95 18.58 -1.31 -1.62
C THR A 95 17.08 -1.21 -1.90
N ASP A 96 16.42 -0.24 -1.27
CA ASP A 96 14.99 -0.02 -1.46
C ASP A 96 14.65 0.49 -2.87
N TRP A 97 15.41 1.41 -3.41
CA TRP A 97 15.18 1.89 -4.78
C TRP A 97 15.39 0.81 -5.83
N ARG A 98 16.37 -0.09 -5.62
CA ARG A 98 16.55 -1.26 -6.47
C ARG A 98 15.36 -2.20 -6.37
N LYS A 99 14.91 -2.54 -5.15
CA LYS A 99 13.71 -3.36 -4.94
C LYS A 99 12.47 -2.74 -5.56
N ALA A 100 12.28 -1.43 -5.41
CA ALA A 100 11.18 -0.72 -6.06
C ALA A 100 11.25 -0.86 -7.59
N CYS A 101 12.43 -0.76 -8.17
CA CYS A 101 12.63 -0.93 -9.62
C CYS A 101 12.31 -2.35 -10.08
N ASP A 102 12.75 -3.37 -9.35
CA ASP A 102 12.42 -4.77 -9.63
C ASP A 102 10.90 -5.02 -9.61
N LEU A 103 10.18 -4.24 -8.83
CA LEU A 103 8.71 -4.26 -8.73
C LEU A 103 8.01 -3.30 -9.73
N GLY A 104 8.75 -2.68 -10.63
CA GLY A 104 8.22 -1.79 -11.67
C GLY A 104 8.27 -0.29 -11.39
N GLN A 105 8.78 0.13 -10.23
CA GLN A 105 8.91 1.54 -9.84
C GLN A 105 10.38 1.99 -9.86
N CYS A 106 10.90 2.29 -11.04
CA CYS A 106 12.33 2.56 -11.24
C CYS A 106 12.78 4.00 -10.98
N TYR A 107 11.89 4.91 -10.64
CA TYR A 107 12.20 6.34 -10.57
C TYR A 107 13.37 6.65 -9.62
N GLY A 108 13.34 6.09 -8.43
CA GLY A 108 14.41 6.28 -7.43
C GLY A 108 15.73 5.67 -7.86
N TRP A 109 15.70 4.48 -8.44
CA TRP A 109 16.90 3.80 -8.93
C TRP A 109 17.54 4.54 -10.09
N THR A 110 16.76 5.00 -11.06
CA THR A 110 17.24 5.79 -12.19
C THR A 110 17.88 7.10 -11.74
N PHE A 111 17.24 7.82 -10.82
CA PHE A 111 17.81 9.02 -10.20
C PHE A 111 19.13 8.69 -9.50
N ALA A 112 19.13 7.67 -8.66
CA ALA A 112 20.26 7.32 -7.83
C ALA A 112 21.51 6.89 -8.64
N THR A 113 21.30 6.18 -9.74
CA THR A 113 22.39 5.78 -10.65
C THR A 113 22.89 6.96 -11.47
N PHE A 114 21.99 7.81 -11.96
CA PHE A 114 22.37 9.02 -12.70
C PHE A 114 23.20 9.99 -11.85
N GLU A 115 22.78 10.23 -10.61
CA GLU A 115 23.49 11.09 -9.66
C GLU A 115 24.66 10.39 -8.95
N ARG A 116 24.96 9.17 -9.32
CA ARG A 116 26.02 8.34 -8.70
C ARG A 116 25.87 8.19 -7.18
N VAL A 117 24.64 8.23 -6.71
CA VAL A 117 24.30 7.96 -5.32
C VAL A 117 24.43 6.46 -5.04
N CYS A 118 23.98 5.65 -5.98
CA CYS A 118 24.09 4.19 -5.94
C CYS A 118 25.00 3.72 -7.08
N GLU A 119 25.95 2.86 -6.75
CA GLU A 119 26.77 2.21 -7.77
C GLU A 119 25.98 1.04 -8.36
N ASP A 120 25.94 0.97 -9.69
CA ASP A 120 25.39 -0.19 -10.36
C ASP A 120 26.43 -1.34 -10.20
N PRO A 121 26.05 -2.50 -9.66
CA PRO A 121 26.94 -3.65 -9.65
C PRO A 121 27.03 -4.19 -11.08
N SER A 122 27.91 -3.61 -11.84
CA SER A 122 28.28 -4.11 -13.17
C SER A 122 29.22 -5.31 -13.07
#